data_0bca94b04f4a08dff5175277ddc55803
#
_entry.id   0bca94b04f4a08dff5175277ddc55803
#
_cell.length_a   1.000
_cell.length_b   1.000
_cell.length_c   1.000
_cell.angle_alpha   90.00
_cell.angle_beta   90.00
_cell.angle_gamma   90.00
#
_symmetry.space_group_name_H-M   'P 1'
#
loop_
_entity.id
_entity.type
_entity.pdbx_description
1 polymer ?
#
loop_
_entity_poly.entity_id
_entity_poly.type
_entity_poly.pdbx_seq_one_letter_code
_entity_poly.pdbx_strand_id
1 'polypeptide(L)'
;MAGSFEDRLGSIEVGLVHDLFRGTTYWAIRGRGAFRDGERLVPRKYRPGHDLLCASLGSHATPEVQDRAAAARRVRSLGCASMEILAVAEGYSDGYLFAHREPSQNLRVTDVAAAYRILMEAGGGASAVDGSSLEGVPLGLEPRISFVAWGDPAYREYLFGATHR
;
A
#
# COMPACT_ATOMS: atom_id res chain seq x y z
N MET A 1 -24.06 25.57 -8.64
CA MET A 1 -23.66 24.57 -7.66
C MET A 1 -22.19 24.24 -7.92
N ALA A 2 -21.29 24.75 -7.10
CA ALA A 2 -19.87 24.40 -7.18
C ALA A 2 -19.73 23.05 -6.46
N GLY A 3 -19.52 21.98 -7.22
CA GLY A 3 -19.08 20.71 -6.67
C GLY A 3 -17.65 20.89 -6.18
N SER A 4 -17.44 20.90 -4.86
CA SER A 4 -16.10 20.82 -4.32
C SER A 4 -15.54 19.44 -4.69
N PHE A 5 -14.60 19.37 -5.63
CA PHE A 5 -13.71 18.23 -5.72
C PHE A 5 -12.93 18.20 -4.41
N GLU A 6 -13.28 17.30 -3.53
CA GLU A 6 -12.50 17.07 -2.33
C GLU A 6 -11.20 16.40 -2.77
N ASP A 7 -10.12 17.16 -2.76
CA ASP A 7 -8.76 16.68 -3.06
C ASP A 7 -8.25 15.77 -1.92
N ARG A 8 -8.81 14.56 -1.85
CA ARG A 8 -8.47 13.55 -0.84
C ARG A 8 -7.99 12.26 -1.49
N LEU A 9 -7.18 11.49 -0.79
CA LEU A 9 -6.64 10.22 -1.29
C LEU A 9 -7.77 9.26 -1.73
N GLY A 10 -8.85 9.18 -0.96
CA GLY A 10 -10.04 8.40 -1.30
C GLY A 10 -10.78 8.89 -2.55
N SER A 11 -10.66 10.15 -2.97
CA SER A 11 -11.38 10.73 -4.12
C SER A 11 -10.67 10.55 -5.47
N ILE A 12 -9.47 9.98 -5.50
CA ILE A 12 -8.72 9.76 -6.75
C ILE A 12 -9.53 8.90 -7.73
N GLU A 13 -9.73 9.41 -8.94
CA GLU A 13 -10.49 8.71 -9.98
C GLU A 13 -9.61 7.81 -10.84
N VAL A 14 -8.36 8.24 -11.11
CA VAL A 14 -7.42 7.51 -11.99
C VAL A 14 -6.07 7.39 -11.29
N GLY A 15 -5.52 6.18 -11.28
CA GLY A 15 -4.14 5.91 -10.89
C GLY A 15 -3.37 5.35 -12.09
N LEU A 16 -2.15 5.85 -12.31
CA LEU A 16 -1.24 5.32 -13.32
C LEU A 16 0.19 5.34 -12.78
N VAL A 17 0.87 4.21 -12.91
CA VAL A 17 2.29 4.05 -12.60
C VAL A 17 2.96 3.32 -13.75
N HIS A 18 4.08 3.86 -14.23
CA HIS A 18 4.88 3.22 -15.27
C HIS A 18 6.24 2.81 -14.72
N ASP A 19 6.54 1.51 -14.78
CA ASP A 19 7.86 0.95 -14.47
C ASP A 19 8.77 1.12 -15.69
N LEU A 20 9.60 2.14 -15.65
CA LEU A 20 10.55 2.46 -16.74
C LEU A 20 11.55 1.34 -17.01
N PHE A 21 11.87 0.55 -15.99
CA PHE A 21 12.88 -0.52 -16.10
C PHE A 21 12.33 -1.72 -16.88
N ARG A 22 11.05 -2.07 -16.61
CA ARG A 22 10.38 -3.20 -17.25
C ARG A 22 9.53 -2.80 -18.46
N GLY A 23 9.30 -1.50 -18.66
CA GLY A 23 8.39 -1.01 -19.69
C GLY A 23 6.92 -1.35 -19.40
N THR A 24 6.57 -1.59 -18.14
CA THR A 24 5.26 -2.08 -17.71
C THR A 24 4.40 -0.95 -17.17
N THR A 25 3.15 -0.88 -17.58
CA THR A 25 2.20 0.14 -17.14
C THR A 25 1.10 -0.45 -16.27
N TYR A 26 0.97 0.07 -15.07
CA TYR A 26 -0.13 -0.20 -14.13
C TYR A 26 -1.11 0.95 -14.15
N TRP A 27 -2.39 0.66 -14.25
CA TRP A 27 -3.42 1.70 -14.21
C TRP A 27 -4.73 1.20 -13.61
N ALA A 28 -5.51 2.12 -13.09
CA ALA A 28 -6.86 1.87 -12.60
C ALA A 28 -7.75 3.09 -12.81
N ILE A 29 -9.03 2.85 -13.02
CA ILE A 29 -10.09 3.85 -13.00
C ILE A 29 -11.10 3.39 -11.94
N ARG A 30 -11.55 4.32 -11.09
CA ARG A 30 -12.53 4.03 -10.03
C ARG A 30 -13.73 3.27 -10.58
N GLY A 31 -14.06 2.15 -9.93
CA GLY A 31 -15.19 1.27 -10.30
C GLY A 31 -14.97 0.45 -11.56
N ARG A 32 -13.78 0.47 -12.17
CA ARG A 32 -13.48 -0.29 -13.41
C ARG A 32 -12.39 -1.34 -13.24
N GLY A 33 -11.82 -1.45 -12.03
CA GLY A 33 -10.74 -2.38 -11.73
C GLY A 33 -9.36 -1.84 -12.07
N ALA A 34 -8.34 -2.65 -11.79
CA ALA A 34 -6.94 -2.34 -12.01
C ALA A 34 -6.31 -3.29 -13.03
N PHE A 35 -5.33 -2.80 -13.77
CA PHE A 35 -4.72 -3.52 -14.88
C PHE A 35 -3.21 -3.30 -14.94
N ARG A 36 -2.49 -4.31 -15.45
CA ARG A 36 -1.09 -4.26 -15.84
C ARG A 36 -0.97 -4.67 -17.30
N ASP A 37 -0.54 -3.76 -18.16
CA ASP A 37 -0.41 -3.99 -19.63
C ASP A 37 -1.66 -4.62 -20.27
N GLY A 38 -2.87 -4.25 -19.75
CA GLY A 38 -4.15 -4.77 -20.20
C GLY A 38 -4.66 -6.00 -19.47
N GLU A 39 -3.83 -6.68 -18.68
CA GLU A 39 -4.24 -7.81 -17.84
C GLU A 39 -4.79 -7.32 -16.51
N ARG A 40 -5.92 -7.87 -16.07
CA ARG A 40 -6.55 -7.50 -14.81
C ARG A 40 -5.69 -7.92 -13.61
N LEU A 41 -5.47 -7.00 -12.68
CA LEU A 41 -4.80 -7.28 -11.42
C LEU A 41 -5.76 -7.94 -10.43
N VAL A 42 -5.25 -8.96 -9.73
CA VAL A 42 -5.95 -9.62 -8.63
C VAL A 42 -4.92 -9.98 -7.55
N PRO A 43 -5.05 -9.45 -6.34
CA PRO A 43 -4.19 -9.84 -5.24
C PRO A 43 -4.32 -11.34 -4.94
N ARG A 44 -3.22 -11.93 -4.48
CA ARG A 44 -3.25 -13.34 -4.10
C ARG A 44 -3.96 -13.55 -2.78
N LYS A 45 -4.49 -14.76 -2.59
CA LYS A 45 -5.03 -15.20 -1.31
C LYS A 45 -3.91 -15.49 -0.31
N TYR A 46 -4.08 -15.01 0.91
CA TYR A 46 -3.15 -15.25 2.01
C TYR A 46 -3.11 -16.74 2.37
N ARG A 47 -1.90 -17.24 2.63
CA ARG A 47 -1.64 -18.60 3.13
C ARG A 47 -0.75 -18.51 4.36
N PRO A 48 -1.23 -18.87 5.55
CA PRO A 48 -0.43 -18.87 6.78
C PRO A 48 0.90 -19.62 6.60
N GLY A 49 2.00 -19.01 7.06
CA GLY A 49 3.34 -19.58 6.95
C GLY A 49 4.00 -19.49 5.56
N HIS A 50 3.33 -18.86 4.57
CA HIS A 50 3.87 -18.67 3.21
C HIS A 50 3.89 -17.20 2.79
N ASP A 51 3.70 -16.31 3.73
CA ASP A 51 3.61 -14.87 3.49
C ASP A 51 4.92 -14.25 3.02
N LEU A 52 4.77 -13.19 2.25
CA LEU A 52 5.82 -12.27 1.83
C LEU A 52 5.34 -10.84 2.12
N LEU A 53 6.05 -10.18 3.02
CA LEU A 53 5.83 -8.78 3.36
C LEU A 53 6.88 -7.91 2.66
N CYS A 54 6.45 -6.86 1.98
CA CYS A 54 7.32 -5.75 1.62
C CYS A 54 7.32 -4.75 2.79
N ALA A 55 8.49 -4.28 3.23
CA ALA A 55 8.58 -3.36 4.36
C ALA A 55 9.78 -2.42 4.24
N SER A 56 9.59 -1.18 4.66
CA SER A 56 10.71 -0.27 4.88
C SER A 56 11.39 -0.62 6.19
N LEU A 57 12.58 -1.20 6.09
CA LEU A 57 13.38 -1.66 7.22
C LEU A 57 14.54 -0.70 7.48
N GLY A 58 15.07 -0.75 8.69
CA GLY A 58 16.22 0.03 9.11
C GLY A 58 16.01 0.66 10.48
N SER A 59 17.01 1.44 10.93
CA SER A 59 16.98 2.09 12.26
C SER A 59 15.86 3.12 12.41
N HIS A 60 15.31 3.58 11.30
CA HIS A 60 14.24 4.59 11.25
C HIS A 60 12.82 3.99 11.33
N ALA A 61 12.68 2.68 11.07
CA ALA A 61 11.39 2.01 11.16
C ALA A 61 10.87 2.01 12.61
N THR A 62 9.55 2.15 12.77
CA THR A 62 8.93 2.05 14.09
C THR A 62 9.06 0.63 14.65
N PRO A 63 8.96 0.44 16.00
CA PRO A 63 8.93 -0.89 16.59
C PRO A 63 7.86 -1.79 15.97
N GLU A 64 6.67 -1.25 15.71
CA GLU A 64 5.56 -2.01 15.10
C GLU A 64 5.92 -2.55 13.71
N VAL A 65 6.65 -1.78 12.91
CA VAL A 65 7.15 -2.25 11.60
C VAL A 65 8.17 -3.36 11.78
N GLN A 66 9.09 -3.20 12.73
CA GLN A 66 10.15 -4.18 13.00
C GLN A 66 9.56 -5.50 13.53
N ASP A 67 8.61 -5.44 14.45
CA ASP A 67 7.96 -6.62 15.06
C ASP A 67 7.14 -7.39 14.01
N ARG A 68 6.36 -6.69 13.20
CA ARG A 68 5.58 -7.32 12.11
C ARG A 68 6.48 -7.90 11.03
N ALA A 69 7.57 -7.22 10.70
CA ALA A 69 8.56 -7.76 9.75
C ALA A 69 9.25 -9.00 10.31
N ALA A 70 9.59 -9.03 11.61
CA ALA A 70 10.18 -10.19 12.26
C ALA A 70 9.21 -11.39 12.32
N ALA A 71 7.91 -11.15 12.41
CA ALA A 71 6.89 -12.20 12.41
C ALA A 71 6.62 -12.77 11.01
N ALA A 72 6.88 -12.03 9.95
CA ALA A 72 6.63 -12.45 8.58
C ALA A 72 7.60 -13.57 8.13
N ARG A 73 7.10 -14.54 7.36
CA ARG A 73 7.91 -15.65 6.84
C ARG A 73 9.05 -15.17 5.93
N ARG A 74 8.78 -14.18 5.10
CA ARG A 74 9.76 -13.55 4.20
C ARG A 74 9.52 -12.07 4.12
N VAL A 75 10.60 -11.30 4.11
CA VAL A 75 10.54 -9.86 3.96
C VAL A 75 11.39 -9.41 2.78
N ARG A 76 10.92 -8.37 2.09
CA ARG A 76 11.64 -7.66 1.05
C ARG A 76 11.56 -6.16 1.30
N SER A 77 12.58 -5.44 0.86
CA SER A 77 12.57 -3.98 0.81
C SER A 77 13.11 -3.56 -0.55
N LEU A 78 12.28 -2.93 -1.36
CA LEU A 78 12.62 -2.49 -2.71
C LEU A 78 13.02 -1.01 -2.71
N GLY A 79 12.62 -0.27 -1.68
CA GLY A 79 12.91 1.16 -1.56
C GLY A 79 12.06 2.07 -2.45
N CYS A 80 10.95 1.55 -3.00
CA CYS A 80 10.01 2.32 -3.79
C CYS A 80 8.58 1.97 -3.38
N ALA A 81 7.96 2.85 -2.59
CA ALA A 81 6.64 2.62 -2.00
C ALA A 81 5.58 2.26 -3.06
N SER A 82 5.52 3.01 -4.17
CA SER A 82 4.57 2.72 -5.24
C SER A 82 4.74 1.31 -5.80
N MET A 83 5.98 0.86 -6.05
CA MET A 83 6.24 -0.47 -6.59
C MET A 83 5.95 -1.58 -5.56
N GLU A 84 6.20 -1.32 -4.28
CA GLU A 84 5.88 -2.26 -3.19
C GLU A 84 4.37 -2.43 -3.00
N ILE A 85 3.59 -1.34 -3.13
CA ILE A 85 2.13 -1.39 -3.14
C ILE A 85 1.60 -2.13 -4.39
N LEU A 86 2.20 -1.89 -5.56
CA LEU A 86 1.84 -2.61 -6.78
C LEU A 86 2.16 -4.10 -6.70
N ALA A 87 3.24 -4.49 -6.01
CA ALA A 87 3.55 -5.90 -5.74
C ALA A 87 2.44 -6.59 -4.94
N VAL A 88 1.74 -5.86 -4.06
CA VAL A 88 0.54 -6.37 -3.38
C VAL A 88 -0.63 -6.48 -4.36
N ALA A 89 -0.87 -5.45 -5.18
CA ALA A 89 -1.98 -5.42 -6.12
C ALA A 89 -1.89 -6.53 -7.19
N GLU A 90 -0.68 -6.90 -7.61
CA GLU A 90 -0.43 -7.98 -8.58
C GLU A 90 -0.30 -9.38 -7.94
N GLY A 91 -0.40 -9.47 -6.59
CA GLY A 91 -0.30 -10.75 -5.87
C GLY A 91 1.12 -11.30 -5.74
N TYR A 92 2.17 -10.50 -5.97
CA TYR A 92 3.55 -10.91 -5.71
C TYR A 92 3.85 -10.95 -4.21
N SER A 93 3.38 -9.96 -3.44
CA SER A 93 3.46 -9.92 -1.98
C SER A 93 2.07 -9.95 -1.35
N ASP A 94 2.00 -10.30 -0.07
CA ASP A 94 0.74 -10.32 0.71
C ASP A 94 0.43 -8.94 1.28
N GLY A 95 1.49 -8.16 1.58
CA GLY A 95 1.34 -6.81 2.12
C GLY A 95 2.55 -5.94 1.95
N TYR A 96 2.33 -4.66 2.27
CA TYR A 96 3.37 -3.63 2.37
C TYR A 96 3.21 -2.86 3.67
N LEU A 97 4.34 -2.48 4.31
CA LEU A 97 4.33 -1.81 5.59
C LEU A 97 5.40 -0.72 5.63
N PHE A 98 4.96 0.50 5.93
CA PHE A 98 5.82 1.66 6.10
C PHE A 98 5.36 2.53 7.27
N ALA A 99 6.21 2.71 8.25
CA ALA A 99 6.09 3.76 9.26
C ALA A 99 7.46 4.14 9.80
N HIS A 100 7.74 5.42 9.84
CA HIS A 100 8.95 5.99 10.39
C HIS A 100 8.73 6.48 11.83
N ARG A 101 9.77 6.37 12.67
CA ARG A 101 9.79 6.91 14.04
C ARG A 101 9.57 8.42 14.05
N GLU A 102 10.12 9.10 13.06
CA GLU A 102 9.98 10.54 12.84
C GLU A 102 8.80 10.75 11.87
N PRO A 103 7.63 11.26 12.33
CA PRO A 103 6.45 11.39 11.47
C PRO A 103 6.69 12.23 10.20
N SER A 104 7.58 13.23 10.28
CA SER A 104 7.98 14.08 9.15
C SER A 104 8.68 13.30 8.02
N GLN A 105 9.19 12.11 8.31
CA GLN A 105 9.86 11.22 7.36
C GLN A 105 8.96 10.10 6.83
N ASN A 106 7.69 10.09 7.22
CA ASN A 106 6.70 9.21 6.61
C ASN A 106 6.48 9.54 5.13
N LEU A 107 5.80 8.65 4.41
CA LEU A 107 5.53 8.81 2.99
C LEU A 107 4.73 10.08 2.70
N ARG A 108 5.07 10.77 1.63
CA ARG A 108 4.18 11.78 1.07
C ARG A 108 3.00 11.10 0.41
N VAL A 109 1.84 11.70 0.54
CA VAL A 109 0.63 11.18 -0.13
C VAL A 109 0.84 11.07 -1.64
N THR A 110 1.56 12.03 -2.23
CA THR A 110 1.91 12.03 -3.66
C THR A 110 2.72 10.81 -4.10
N ASP A 111 3.53 10.23 -3.20
CA ASP A 111 4.39 9.08 -3.53
C ASP A 111 3.58 7.79 -3.68
N VAL A 112 2.38 7.73 -3.12
CA VAL A 112 1.56 6.51 -3.07
C VAL A 112 0.18 6.66 -3.71
N ALA A 113 -0.25 7.86 -4.05
CA ALA A 113 -1.61 8.16 -4.47
C ALA A 113 -2.09 7.30 -5.66
N ALA A 114 -1.29 7.19 -6.71
CA ALA A 114 -1.61 6.37 -7.88
C ALA A 114 -1.65 4.87 -7.53
N ALA A 115 -0.62 4.38 -6.82
CA ALA A 115 -0.55 2.97 -6.41
C ALA A 115 -1.67 2.59 -5.42
N TYR A 116 -2.06 3.51 -4.52
CA TYR A 116 -3.22 3.34 -3.65
C TYR A 116 -4.50 3.10 -4.47
N ARG A 117 -4.80 3.94 -5.47
CA ARG A 117 -5.98 3.73 -6.32
C ARG A 117 -5.92 2.39 -7.04
N ILE A 118 -4.76 2.01 -7.58
CA ILE A 118 -4.58 0.73 -8.26
C ILE A 118 -4.82 -0.44 -7.31
N LEU A 119 -4.28 -0.39 -6.09
CA LEU A 119 -4.49 -1.43 -5.08
C LEU A 119 -5.97 -1.59 -4.70
N MET A 120 -6.67 -0.46 -4.45
CA MET A 120 -8.09 -0.48 -4.09
C MET A 120 -8.95 -1.08 -5.21
N GLU A 121 -8.67 -0.72 -6.45
CA GLU A 121 -9.38 -1.26 -7.63
C GLU A 121 -9.01 -2.72 -7.96
N ALA A 122 -7.84 -3.18 -7.56
CA ALA A 122 -7.47 -4.59 -7.64
C ALA A 122 -8.22 -5.47 -6.62
N GLY A 123 -8.83 -4.86 -5.59
CA GLY A 123 -9.55 -5.54 -4.51
C GLY A 123 -8.73 -5.74 -3.24
N GLY A 124 -7.57 -5.08 -3.14
CA GLY A 124 -6.81 -4.98 -1.90
C GLY A 124 -7.35 -3.90 -0.97
N GLY A 125 -6.61 -3.61 0.10
CA GLY A 125 -6.96 -2.56 1.03
C GLY A 125 -5.74 -1.88 1.64
N ALA A 126 -5.95 -0.70 2.23
CA ALA A 126 -4.90 0.06 2.89
C ALA A 126 -5.42 0.85 4.09
N SER A 127 -4.53 1.08 5.07
CA SER A 127 -4.77 1.94 6.23
C SER A 127 -3.45 2.58 6.69
N ALA A 128 -3.52 3.50 7.64
CA ALA A 128 -2.36 3.87 8.42
C ALA A 128 -1.93 2.72 9.36
N VAL A 129 -0.76 2.81 9.96
CA VAL A 129 -0.21 1.77 10.84
C VAL A 129 -1.05 1.53 12.11
N ASP A 130 -1.77 2.55 12.56
CA ASP A 130 -2.71 2.49 13.68
C ASP A 130 -4.10 1.95 13.29
N GLY A 131 -4.28 1.59 12.01
CA GLY A 131 -5.54 1.09 11.46
C GLY A 131 -6.52 2.17 10.99
N SER A 132 -6.19 3.46 11.13
CA SER A 132 -7.06 4.55 10.67
C SER A 132 -7.18 4.60 9.16
N SER A 133 -8.32 5.10 8.66
CA SER A 133 -8.58 5.22 7.23
C SER A 133 -7.70 6.28 6.58
N LEU A 134 -7.19 5.97 5.39
CA LEU A 134 -6.44 6.90 4.56
C LEU A 134 -7.32 7.70 3.59
N GLU A 135 -8.60 7.37 3.43
CA GLU A 135 -9.49 7.98 2.44
C GLU A 135 -9.63 9.51 2.61
N GLY A 136 -9.69 9.96 3.86
CA GLY A 136 -9.85 11.37 4.20
C GLY A 136 -8.57 12.20 4.14
N VAL A 137 -7.42 11.60 3.86
CA VAL A 137 -6.14 12.32 3.84
C VAL A 137 -6.08 13.29 2.66
N PRO A 138 -5.79 14.59 2.90
CA PRO A 138 -5.71 15.57 1.82
C PRO A 138 -4.59 15.23 0.82
N LEU A 139 -4.86 15.43 -0.48
CA LEU A 139 -3.82 15.40 -1.51
C LEU A 139 -2.97 16.66 -1.40
N GLY A 140 -1.64 16.49 -1.36
CA GLY A 140 -0.74 17.64 -1.25
C GLY A 140 0.70 17.18 -0.98
N LEU A 141 1.61 18.16 -0.94
CA LEU A 141 3.04 17.90 -0.70
C LEU A 141 3.37 17.76 0.80
N GLU A 142 2.54 18.36 1.67
CA GLU A 142 2.79 18.42 3.12
C GLU A 142 2.33 17.17 3.87
N PRO A 143 1.16 16.54 3.58
CA PRO A 143 0.70 15.40 4.35
C PRO A 143 1.69 14.23 4.31
N ARG A 144 1.99 13.69 5.50
CA ARG A 144 2.83 12.52 5.72
C ARG A 144 1.99 11.41 6.31
N ILE A 145 2.15 10.20 5.78
CA ILE A 145 1.36 9.04 6.21
C ILE A 145 2.25 7.84 6.48
N SER A 146 1.96 7.10 7.54
CA SER A 146 2.32 5.69 7.62
C SER A 146 1.39 4.90 6.71
N PHE A 147 1.83 3.76 6.21
CA PHE A 147 1.08 3.02 5.21
C PHE A 147 1.15 1.51 5.45
N VAL A 148 0.00 0.88 5.51
CA VAL A 148 -0.15 -0.57 5.50
C VAL A 148 -1.01 -0.93 4.31
N ALA A 149 -0.54 -1.85 3.47
CA ALA A 149 -1.33 -2.43 2.39
C ALA A 149 -1.47 -3.94 2.57
N TRP A 150 -2.57 -4.49 2.11
CA TRP A 150 -2.83 -5.93 2.06
C TRP A 150 -3.60 -6.31 0.80
N GLY A 151 -3.33 -7.53 0.30
CA GLY A 151 -4.07 -8.09 -0.82
C GLY A 151 -5.33 -8.84 -0.39
N ASP A 152 -5.26 -9.53 0.76
CA ASP A 152 -6.36 -10.33 1.33
C ASP A 152 -6.71 -9.82 2.74
N PRO A 153 -8.01 -9.63 3.07
CA PRO A 153 -8.43 -9.26 4.43
C PRO A 153 -7.88 -10.16 5.53
N ALA A 154 -7.71 -11.46 5.27
CA ALA A 154 -7.12 -12.38 6.23
C ALA A 154 -5.64 -12.05 6.55
N TYR A 155 -4.90 -11.49 5.59
CA TYR A 155 -3.55 -11.00 5.85
C TYR A 155 -3.55 -9.71 6.69
N ARG A 156 -4.54 -8.84 6.48
CA ARG A 156 -4.74 -7.69 7.36
C ARG A 156 -4.93 -8.13 8.82
N GLU A 157 -5.81 -9.11 9.06
CA GLU A 157 -6.05 -9.65 10.41
C GLU A 157 -4.77 -10.21 11.01
N TYR A 158 -3.97 -10.95 10.24
CA TYR A 158 -2.68 -11.45 10.66
C TYR A 158 -1.71 -10.30 11.02
N LEU A 159 -1.57 -9.29 10.16
CA LEU A 159 -0.69 -8.15 10.40
C LEU A 159 -1.05 -7.37 11.66
N PHE A 160 -2.33 -7.12 11.91
CA PHE A 160 -2.79 -6.36 13.09
C PHE A 160 -2.93 -7.22 14.34
N GLY A 161 -3.09 -8.55 14.19
CA GLY A 161 -3.15 -9.49 15.31
C GLY A 161 -1.79 -9.93 15.85
N ALA A 162 -0.72 -9.80 15.09
CA ALA A 162 0.64 -10.23 15.48
C ALA A 162 1.29 -9.38 16.60
N THR A 163 0.70 -8.24 16.96
CA THR A 163 1.21 -7.32 17.98
C THR A 163 0.85 -7.72 19.41
N HIS A 164 0.20 -8.86 19.65
CA HIS A 164 -0.26 -9.30 20.98
C HIS A 164 0.36 -10.63 21.45
N ARG A 165 1.57 -10.99 21.00
CA ARG A 165 2.29 -12.16 21.54
C ARG A 165 3.63 -11.80 22.09
#